data_dcfad1404eb846163f7a9789b28a31fd
#
_entry.id   dcfad1404eb846163f7a9789b28a31fd
#
_cell.length_a   1.000
_cell.length_b   1.000
_cell.length_c   1.000
_cell.angle_alpha   90.00
_cell.angle_beta   90.00
_cell.angle_gamma   90.00
#
_symmetry.space_group_name_H-M   'P 1'
#
loop_
_entity.id
_entity.type
_entity.pdbx_description
1 polymer ?
#
loop_
_entity_poly.entity_id
_entity_poly.type
_entity_poly.pdbx_seq_one_letter_code
_entity_poly.pdbx_strand_id
1 'polypeptide(L)'
;MRTYPLRRFLLALVALSAFSCLSLAAKERWIEQRDPQFGYNYSYPEALFASVADDGKPGFHYLAANASDAKFLVGAWDNRDGATPEHFKRWMIENAGGYEEITYQPRGRSWFVLSGYRGDQIYYEKVMFSCGERVVNILAIAYPVAERDQFDPVVERMEDRFSTGEC
;
A
#
# COMPACT_ATOMS: atom_id res chain seq x y z
N MET A 1 26.19 83.39 17.38
CA MET A 1 26.36 82.57 16.17
C MET A 1 26.81 81.22 16.59
N ARG A 2 25.96 80.26 16.64
CA ARG A 2 26.27 78.84 16.96
C ARG A 2 25.77 78.00 15.77
N THR A 3 26.67 77.42 15.02
CA THR A 3 26.47 76.52 13.93
C THR A 3 26.26 75.10 14.44
N TYR A 4 25.13 74.41 14.12
CA TYR A 4 24.90 73.01 14.39
C TYR A 4 25.26 72.13 13.17
N PRO A 5 26.04 71.07 13.35
CA PRO A 5 26.33 70.19 12.19
C PRO A 5 25.17 69.19 11.90
N LEU A 6 24.93 69.09 10.63
CA LEU A 6 23.94 68.15 10.04
C LEU A 6 24.39 66.69 10.24
N ARG A 7 23.67 65.93 11.04
CA ARG A 7 23.85 64.48 11.16
C ARG A 7 23.20 63.78 9.97
N ARG A 8 24.02 63.24 9.09
CA ARG A 8 23.55 62.32 8.01
C ARG A 8 23.15 60.99 8.62
N PHE A 9 21.86 60.65 8.59
CA PHE A 9 21.34 59.32 8.85
C PHE A 9 21.59 58.44 7.62
N LEU A 10 22.47 57.48 7.71
CA LEU A 10 22.62 56.38 6.79
C LEU A 10 21.52 55.34 7.09
N LEU A 11 20.50 55.23 6.25
CA LEU A 11 19.53 54.14 6.23
C LEU A 11 20.21 52.92 5.60
N ALA A 12 20.58 51.95 6.42
CA ALA A 12 21.00 50.63 5.96
C ALA A 12 19.76 49.84 5.57
N LEU A 13 19.55 49.66 4.28
CA LEU A 13 18.53 48.72 3.72
C LEU A 13 19.03 47.28 3.90
N VAL A 14 18.51 46.56 4.91
CA VAL A 14 18.72 45.13 5.03
C VAL A 14 17.78 44.45 4.10
N ALA A 15 18.26 43.98 2.94
CA ALA A 15 17.52 43.12 2.03
C ALA A 15 17.44 41.72 2.63
N LEU A 16 16.29 41.38 3.22
CA LEU A 16 15.96 40.05 3.68
C LEU A 16 15.63 39.19 2.46
N SER A 17 16.63 38.49 1.91
CA SER A 17 16.43 37.50 0.88
C SER A 17 15.75 36.27 1.51
N ALA A 18 14.41 36.17 1.34
CA ALA A 18 13.65 34.98 1.64
C ALA A 18 14.07 33.89 0.63
N PHE A 19 14.97 33.02 1.05
CA PHE A 19 15.28 31.78 0.33
C PHE A 19 14.04 30.88 0.48
N SER A 20 13.11 30.96 -0.50
CA SER A 20 12.03 29.98 -0.64
C SER A 20 12.67 28.66 -1.01
N CYS A 21 12.87 27.78 -0.02
CA CYS A 21 13.24 26.40 -0.24
C CYS A 21 12.04 25.71 -0.89
N LEU A 22 11.98 25.72 -2.23
CA LEU A 22 11.09 24.84 -2.98
C LEU A 22 11.61 23.42 -2.76
N SER A 23 11.05 22.77 -1.75
CA SER A 23 11.13 21.33 -1.58
C SER A 23 10.45 20.70 -2.81
N LEU A 24 11.22 20.35 -3.84
CA LEU A 24 10.75 19.42 -4.86
C LEU A 24 10.50 18.10 -4.13
N ALA A 25 9.25 17.86 -3.72
CA ALA A 25 8.83 16.54 -3.32
C ALA A 25 9.12 15.61 -4.51
N ALA A 26 10.15 14.79 -4.38
CA ALA A 26 10.46 13.80 -5.38
C ALA A 26 9.20 12.94 -5.55
N LYS A 27 8.67 12.89 -6.78
CA LYS A 27 7.47 12.09 -7.08
C LYS A 27 7.78 10.65 -6.67
N GLU A 28 7.04 10.13 -5.71
CA GLU A 28 7.19 8.76 -5.23
C GLU A 28 7.17 7.78 -6.41
N ARG A 29 8.24 7.00 -6.53
CA ARG A 29 8.37 6.02 -7.59
C ARG A 29 7.60 4.75 -7.23
N TRP A 30 6.71 4.33 -8.11
CA TRP A 30 5.95 3.10 -8.02
C TRP A 30 6.52 2.07 -8.97
N ILE A 31 6.78 0.88 -8.45
CA ILE A 31 7.16 -0.28 -9.24
C ILE A 31 5.88 -0.98 -9.68
N GLU A 32 5.77 -1.23 -10.97
CA GLU A 32 4.67 -2.01 -11.56
C GLU A 32 5.20 -3.37 -11.96
N GLN A 33 4.51 -4.41 -11.58
CA GLN A 33 4.88 -5.80 -11.82
C GLN A 33 3.71 -6.59 -12.40
N ARG A 34 4.05 -7.59 -13.21
CA ARG A 34 3.11 -8.59 -13.71
C ARG A 34 3.63 -9.98 -13.36
N ASP A 35 2.79 -10.79 -12.76
CA ASP A 35 3.12 -12.19 -12.48
C ASP A 35 3.22 -12.99 -13.79
N PRO A 36 4.31 -13.75 -14.01
CA PRO A 36 4.51 -14.47 -15.27
C PRO A 36 3.62 -15.71 -15.42
N GLN A 37 3.13 -16.28 -14.33
CA GLN A 37 2.32 -17.51 -14.35
C GLN A 37 0.83 -17.24 -14.46
N PHE A 38 0.29 -16.36 -13.62
CA PHE A 38 -1.14 -16.07 -13.56
C PHE A 38 -1.51 -14.74 -14.23
N GLY A 39 -0.50 -13.91 -14.59
CA GLY A 39 -0.69 -12.69 -15.36
C GLY A 39 -1.37 -11.55 -14.59
N TYR A 40 -1.55 -11.65 -13.28
CA TYR A 40 -2.07 -10.54 -12.48
C TYR A 40 -1.06 -9.40 -12.40
N ASN A 41 -1.56 -8.17 -12.27
CA ASN A 41 -0.72 -6.99 -12.13
C ASN A 41 -0.85 -6.43 -10.71
N TYR A 42 0.26 -5.92 -10.19
CA TYR A 42 0.31 -5.23 -8.91
C TYR A 42 1.36 -4.12 -8.94
N SER A 43 1.27 -3.21 -7.99
CA SER A 43 2.28 -2.16 -7.86
C SER A 43 2.53 -1.83 -6.40
N TYR A 44 3.72 -1.31 -6.11
CA TYR A 44 4.11 -0.89 -4.77
C TYR A 44 5.09 0.29 -4.82
N PRO A 45 5.15 1.13 -3.76
CA PRO A 45 6.11 2.21 -3.67
C PRO A 45 7.51 1.67 -3.36
N GLU A 46 8.47 1.94 -4.25
CA GLU A 46 9.87 1.47 -4.15
C GLU A 46 10.56 1.92 -2.85
N ALA A 47 10.22 3.12 -2.37
CA ALA A 47 10.83 3.67 -1.15
C ALA A 47 10.40 2.91 0.11
N LEU A 48 9.21 2.32 0.13
CA LEU A 48 8.66 1.66 1.31
C LEU A 48 8.93 0.17 1.36
N PHE A 49 8.95 -0.50 0.21
CA PHE A 49 9.07 -1.96 0.15
C PHE A 49 10.31 -2.42 -0.62
N ALA A 50 10.95 -3.44 -0.10
CA ALA A 50 11.92 -4.24 -0.84
C ALA A 50 11.30 -5.61 -1.17
N SER A 51 11.60 -6.13 -2.37
CA SER A 51 11.28 -7.52 -2.69
C SER A 51 12.02 -8.44 -1.74
N VAL A 52 11.30 -9.26 -1.02
CA VAL A 52 11.88 -10.38 -0.28
C VAL A 52 12.18 -11.47 -1.29
N ALA A 53 13.29 -12.18 -1.11
CA ALA A 53 13.62 -13.33 -1.93
C ALA A 53 12.40 -14.27 -1.97
N ASP A 54 11.99 -14.62 -3.19
CA ASP A 54 10.89 -15.52 -3.47
C ASP A 54 11.09 -16.81 -2.63
N ASP A 55 10.09 -17.19 -1.85
CA ASP A 55 10.12 -18.44 -1.08
C ASP A 55 9.95 -19.68 -1.96
N GLY A 56 9.99 -19.49 -3.27
CA GLY A 56 9.87 -20.54 -4.27
C GLY A 56 8.45 -21.02 -4.51
N LYS A 57 7.44 -20.31 -4.03
CA LYS A 57 6.03 -20.61 -4.36
C LYS A 57 5.62 -19.87 -5.62
N PRO A 58 5.49 -20.56 -6.76
CA PRO A 58 5.07 -19.95 -8.00
C PRO A 58 3.71 -19.23 -7.82
N GLY A 59 3.60 -18.04 -8.40
CA GLY A 59 2.38 -17.23 -8.33
C GLY A 59 2.22 -16.40 -7.06
N PHE A 60 3.23 -16.36 -6.17
CA PHE A 60 3.21 -15.52 -4.97
C PHE A 60 4.44 -14.62 -4.89
N HIS A 61 4.23 -13.37 -4.46
CA HIS A 61 5.29 -12.39 -4.23
C HIS A 61 5.13 -11.78 -2.83
N TYR A 62 6.22 -11.78 -2.07
CA TYR A 62 6.28 -11.22 -0.74
C TYR A 62 7.19 -10.00 -0.73
N LEU A 63 6.74 -8.94 -0.08
CA LEU A 63 7.53 -7.75 0.14
C LEU A 63 7.49 -7.37 1.63
N ALA A 64 8.62 -6.96 2.17
CA ALA A 64 8.73 -6.40 3.50
C ALA A 64 9.04 -4.91 3.41
N ALA A 65 8.50 -4.14 4.34
CA ALA A 65 8.85 -2.73 4.41
C ALA A 65 10.31 -2.55 4.88
N ASN A 66 10.97 -1.51 4.33
CA ASN A 66 12.38 -1.24 4.60
C ASN A 66 12.66 -0.77 6.04
N ALA A 67 11.69 -0.11 6.68
CA ALA A 67 11.84 0.52 7.99
C ALA A 67 10.58 0.40 8.86
N SER A 68 9.76 -0.64 8.65
CA SER A 68 8.51 -0.90 9.35
C SER A 68 8.25 -2.40 9.43
N ASP A 69 7.37 -2.82 10.31
CA ASP A 69 6.87 -4.20 10.37
C ASP A 69 5.77 -4.49 9.33
N ALA A 70 5.52 -3.55 8.41
CA ALA A 70 4.55 -3.74 7.35
C ALA A 70 5.00 -4.83 6.36
N LYS A 71 4.03 -5.66 5.96
CA LYS A 71 4.23 -6.79 5.06
C LYS A 71 3.18 -6.78 3.97
N PHE A 72 3.58 -7.12 2.77
CA PHE A 72 2.71 -7.21 1.61
C PHE A 72 2.87 -8.57 0.93
N LEU A 73 1.73 -9.19 0.66
CA LEU A 73 1.62 -10.42 -0.10
C LEU A 73 0.70 -10.16 -1.30
N VAL A 74 1.12 -10.55 -2.46
CA VAL A 74 0.25 -10.68 -3.62
C VAL A 74 0.42 -12.06 -4.23
N GLY A 75 -0.66 -12.68 -4.68
CA GLY A 75 -0.57 -14.01 -5.24
C GLY A 75 -1.80 -14.46 -5.99
N ALA A 76 -1.64 -15.57 -6.71
CA ALA A 76 -2.74 -16.29 -7.33
C ALA A 76 -2.49 -17.79 -7.37
N TRP A 77 -3.55 -18.57 -7.42
CA TRP A 77 -3.50 -20.03 -7.51
C TRP A 77 -4.77 -20.61 -8.16
N ASP A 78 -4.65 -21.83 -8.65
CA ASP A 78 -5.79 -22.58 -9.19
C ASP A 78 -6.79 -22.91 -8.09
N ASN A 79 -8.06 -22.58 -8.32
CA ASN A 79 -9.17 -22.91 -7.42
C ASN A 79 -9.63 -24.36 -7.65
N ARG A 80 -8.78 -25.32 -7.30
CA ARG A 80 -9.01 -26.75 -7.55
C ARG A 80 -10.22 -27.32 -6.81
N ASP A 81 -10.50 -26.75 -5.63
CA ASP A 81 -11.61 -27.19 -4.79
C ASP A 81 -12.96 -26.57 -5.22
N GLY A 82 -12.95 -25.68 -6.20
CA GLY A 82 -14.16 -25.01 -6.71
C GLY A 82 -14.86 -24.14 -5.66
N ALA A 83 -14.08 -23.53 -4.76
CA ALA A 83 -14.63 -22.65 -3.74
C ALA A 83 -15.30 -21.42 -4.40
N THR A 84 -16.50 -21.07 -3.97
CA THR A 84 -17.13 -19.80 -4.35
C THR A 84 -16.55 -18.66 -3.51
N PRO A 85 -16.66 -17.39 -3.95
CA PRO A 85 -16.22 -16.24 -3.16
C PRO A 85 -16.80 -16.22 -1.74
N GLU A 86 -18.07 -16.55 -1.60
CA GLU A 86 -18.76 -16.60 -0.30
C GLU A 86 -18.22 -17.71 0.60
N HIS A 87 -17.99 -18.91 0.04
CA HIS A 87 -17.43 -20.02 0.80
C HIS A 87 -15.99 -19.72 1.23
N PHE A 88 -15.16 -19.19 0.33
CA PHE A 88 -13.78 -18.86 0.62
C PHE A 88 -13.66 -17.74 1.65
N LYS A 89 -14.49 -16.68 1.55
CA LYS A 89 -14.57 -15.64 2.56
C LYS A 89 -14.86 -16.18 3.96
N ARG A 90 -15.85 -17.06 4.07
CA ARG A 90 -16.23 -17.68 5.35
C ARG A 90 -15.07 -18.53 5.89
N TRP A 91 -14.46 -19.34 5.04
CA TRP A 91 -13.31 -20.14 5.41
C TRP A 91 -12.14 -19.29 5.92
N MET A 92 -11.84 -18.16 5.27
CA MET A 92 -10.80 -17.23 5.75
C MET A 92 -11.12 -16.70 7.15
N ILE A 93 -12.35 -16.29 7.39
CA ILE A 93 -12.77 -15.76 8.71
C ILE A 93 -12.63 -16.83 9.79
N GLU A 94 -13.02 -18.06 9.51
CA GLU A 94 -13.06 -19.16 10.48
C GLU A 94 -11.68 -19.82 10.72
N ASN A 95 -10.81 -19.85 9.70
CA ASN A 95 -9.63 -20.73 9.73
C ASN A 95 -8.29 -20.06 9.45
N ALA A 96 -8.24 -19.00 8.65
CA ALA A 96 -6.98 -18.50 8.11
C ALA A 96 -6.48 -17.22 8.80
N GLY A 97 -7.35 -16.48 9.44
CA GLY A 97 -7.06 -15.07 9.61
C GLY A 97 -6.52 -14.64 10.95
N GLY A 98 -6.88 -15.32 12.05
CA GLY A 98 -6.60 -14.77 13.38
C GLY A 98 -7.17 -13.35 13.54
N TYR A 99 -8.27 -13.05 12.85
CA TYR A 99 -8.92 -11.74 12.90
C TYR A 99 -9.49 -11.49 14.30
N GLU A 100 -9.05 -10.41 14.96
CA GLU A 100 -9.65 -9.98 16.23
C GLU A 100 -10.89 -9.14 15.97
N GLU A 101 -10.83 -8.26 14.98
CA GLU A 101 -11.94 -7.41 14.60
C GLU A 101 -11.94 -7.22 13.08
N ILE A 102 -13.10 -7.42 12.45
CA ILE A 102 -13.34 -7.11 11.04
C ILE A 102 -14.21 -5.85 10.97
N THR A 103 -13.60 -4.73 10.57
CA THR A 103 -14.28 -3.43 10.51
C THR A 103 -14.82 -3.08 9.13
N TYR A 104 -14.29 -3.74 8.08
CA TYR A 104 -14.66 -3.46 6.69
C TYR A 104 -14.66 -4.75 5.88
N GLN A 105 -15.80 -5.07 5.23
CA GLN A 105 -15.95 -6.33 4.53
C GLN A 105 -16.89 -6.25 3.30
N PRO A 106 -16.65 -5.33 2.35
CA PRO A 106 -17.45 -5.25 1.13
C PRO A 106 -17.26 -6.48 0.25
N ARG A 107 -18.22 -6.70 -0.64
CA ARG A 107 -18.17 -7.81 -1.59
C ARG A 107 -18.87 -7.46 -2.89
N GLY A 108 -18.44 -8.11 -3.97
CA GLY A 108 -19.10 -8.15 -5.26
C GLY A 108 -19.46 -9.59 -5.64
N ARG A 109 -19.70 -9.81 -6.93
CA ARG A 109 -20.02 -11.14 -7.45
C ARG A 109 -18.82 -12.10 -7.39
N SER A 110 -17.63 -11.59 -7.72
CA SER A 110 -16.40 -12.37 -7.85
C SER A 110 -15.25 -11.86 -6.97
N TRP A 111 -15.54 -11.07 -5.97
CA TRP A 111 -14.53 -10.52 -5.08
C TRP A 111 -15.10 -10.18 -3.70
N PHE A 112 -14.21 -10.09 -2.72
CA PHE A 112 -14.49 -9.52 -1.40
C PHE A 112 -13.25 -8.89 -0.81
N VAL A 113 -13.45 -8.08 0.23
CA VAL A 113 -12.40 -7.54 1.08
C VAL A 113 -12.66 -7.96 2.51
N LEU A 114 -11.60 -8.22 3.25
CA LEU A 114 -11.58 -8.28 4.71
C LEU A 114 -10.54 -7.30 5.22
N SER A 115 -10.94 -6.39 6.10
CA SER A 115 -10.03 -5.46 6.74
C SER A 115 -10.44 -5.19 8.19
N GLY A 116 -9.47 -4.93 9.06
CA GLY A 116 -9.67 -4.70 10.48
C GLY A 116 -8.38 -4.83 11.26
N TYR A 117 -8.44 -5.44 12.43
CA TYR A 117 -7.32 -5.49 13.38
C TYR A 117 -6.89 -6.92 13.73
N ARG A 118 -5.58 -7.07 13.92
CA ARG A 118 -4.89 -8.23 14.52
C ARG A 118 -3.86 -7.69 15.50
N GLY A 119 -4.18 -7.63 16.79
CA GLY A 119 -3.35 -6.97 17.78
C GLY A 119 -3.11 -5.50 17.45
N ASP A 120 -1.87 -5.11 17.36
CA ASP A 120 -1.42 -3.76 17.00
C ASP A 120 -1.27 -3.53 15.49
N GLN A 121 -1.76 -4.46 14.67
CA GLN A 121 -1.70 -4.36 13.21
C GLN A 121 -3.07 -4.13 12.59
N ILE A 122 -3.10 -3.28 11.56
CA ILE A 122 -4.19 -3.23 10.60
C ILE A 122 -3.86 -4.21 9.49
N TYR A 123 -4.86 -4.99 9.06
CA TYR A 123 -4.77 -5.81 7.87
C TYR A 123 -5.80 -5.36 6.83
N TYR A 124 -5.46 -5.54 5.56
CA TYR A 124 -6.32 -5.37 4.41
C TYR A 124 -6.09 -6.52 3.43
N GLU A 125 -7.13 -7.27 3.11
CA GLU A 125 -7.05 -8.42 2.23
C GLU A 125 -8.16 -8.34 1.18
N LYS A 126 -7.78 -8.17 -0.09
CA LYS A 126 -8.67 -8.21 -1.24
C LYS A 126 -8.48 -9.53 -1.96
N VAL A 127 -9.57 -10.27 -2.12
CA VAL A 127 -9.63 -11.53 -2.85
C VAL A 127 -10.51 -11.37 -4.08
N MET A 128 -9.99 -11.79 -5.23
CA MET A 128 -10.70 -11.72 -6.51
C MET A 128 -10.67 -13.09 -7.18
N PHE A 129 -11.82 -13.51 -7.69
CA PHE A 129 -11.96 -14.72 -8.48
C PHE A 129 -12.02 -14.36 -9.96
N SER A 130 -11.21 -15.01 -10.78
CA SER A 130 -11.12 -14.78 -12.22
C SER A 130 -11.29 -16.09 -13.00
N CYS A 131 -11.37 -15.99 -14.32
CA CYS A 131 -11.47 -17.13 -15.22
C CYS A 131 -12.69 -18.06 -14.93
N GLY A 132 -13.84 -17.46 -14.57
CA GLY A 132 -15.02 -18.24 -14.18
C GLY A 132 -14.80 -19.00 -12.87
N GLU A 133 -14.22 -18.32 -11.89
CA GLU A 133 -13.87 -18.83 -10.56
C GLU A 133 -12.78 -19.91 -10.54
N ARG A 134 -12.06 -20.13 -11.64
CA ARG A 134 -10.97 -21.12 -11.69
C ARG A 134 -9.66 -20.64 -11.08
N VAL A 135 -9.49 -19.34 -10.93
CA VAL A 135 -8.29 -18.73 -10.34
C VAL A 135 -8.70 -17.81 -9.19
N VAL A 136 -8.05 -17.98 -8.06
CA VAL A 136 -8.15 -17.07 -6.92
C VAL A 136 -6.94 -16.14 -6.92
N ASN A 137 -7.16 -14.86 -6.78
CA ASN A 137 -6.12 -13.83 -6.69
C ASN A 137 -6.27 -13.12 -5.35
N ILE A 138 -5.14 -12.83 -4.67
CA ILE A 138 -5.11 -12.14 -3.39
C ILE A 138 -4.11 -10.99 -3.40
N LEU A 139 -4.51 -9.88 -2.81
CA LEU A 139 -3.65 -8.80 -2.36
C LEU A 139 -3.89 -8.64 -0.87
N ALA A 140 -2.83 -8.82 -0.07
CA ALA A 140 -2.92 -8.73 1.37
C ALA A 140 -1.78 -7.85 1.91
N ILE A 141 -2.12 -6.93 2.79
CA ILE A 141 -1.16 -6.07 3.47
C ILE A 141 -1.49 -6.04 4.96
N ALA A 142 -0.45 -6.05 5.79
CA ALA A 142 -0.55 -5.82 7.22
C ALA A 142 0.49 -4.77 7.62
N TYR A 143 0.11 -3.83 8.47
CA TYR A 143 0.97 -2.73 8.92
C TYR A 143 0.58 -2.26 10.32
N PRO A 144 1.54 -1.66 11.09
CA PRO A 144 1.27 -1.19 12.44
C PRO A 144 0.18 -0.11 12.49
N VAL A 145 -0.71 -0.17 13.47
CA VAL A 145 -1.75 0.85 13.71
C VAL A 145 -1.15 2.24 13.85
N ALA A 146 0.05 2.35 14.47
CA ALA A 146 0.77 3.60 14.65
C ALA A 146 1.22 4.25 13.34
N GLU A 147 1.26 3.50 12.24
CA GLU A 147 1.70 3.95 10.92
C GLU A 147 0.55 4.10 9.92
N ARG A 148 -0.69 4.14 10.42
CA ARG A 148 -1.91 4.25 9.61
C ARG A 148 -1.85 5.38 8.58
N ASP A 149 -1.46 6.59 9.00
CA ASP A 149 -1.44 7.77 8.13
C ASP A 149 -0.48 7.61 6.94
N GLN A 150 0.56 6.79 7.11
CA GLN A 150 1.50 6.47 6.04
C GLN A 150 0.95 5.38 5.11
N PHE A 151 0.36 4.32 5.67
CA PHE A 151 0.02 3.13 4.89
C PHE A 151 -1.40 3.14 4.31
N ASP A 152 -2.40 3.79 4.93
CA ASP A 152 -3.76 3.85 4.36
C ASP A 152 -3.79 4.33 2.90
N PRO A 153 -3.14 5.47 2.52
CA PRO A 153 -3.11 5.91 1.13
C PRO A 153 -2.28 4.99 0.22
N VAL A 154 -1.31 4.28 0.77
CA VAL A 154 -0.54 3.27 0.02
C VAL A 154 -1.42 2.07 -0.32
N VAL A 155 -2.15 1.54 0.65
CA VAL A 155 -3.09 0.42 0.47
C VAL A 155 -4.14 0.74 -0.58
N GLU A 156 -4.78 1.92 -0.49
CA GLU A 156 -5.78 2.37 -1.46
C GLU A 156 -5.21 2.37 -2.89
N ARG A 157 -4.02 2.92 -3.06
CA ARG A 157 -3.38 2.97 -4.38
C ARG A 157 -2.90 1.61 -4.88
N MET A 158 -2.44 0.73 -3.99
CA MET A 158 -2.08 -0.65 -4.34
C MET A 158 -3.32 -1.44 -4.77
N GLU A 159 -4.43 -1.27 -4.06
CA GLU A 159 -5.72 -1.89 -4.35
C GLU A 159 -6.29 -1.46 -5.70
N ASP A 160 -6.24 -0.17 -6.01
CA ASP A 160 -6.69 0.41 -7.29
C ASP A 160 -5.91 -0.13 -8.50
N ARG A 161 -4.65 -0.53 -8.28
CA ARG A 161 -3.74 -1.03 -9.33
C ARG A 161 -3.63 -2.55 -9.37
N PHE A 162 -4.30 -3.22 -8.47
CA PHE A 162 -4.36 -4.67 -8.47
C PHE A 162 -5.41 -5.18 -9.45
N SER A 163 -5.01 -5.98 -10.43
CA SER A 163 -5.90 -6.59 -11.40
C SER A 163 -5.55 -8.04 -11.66
N THR A 164 -6.56 -8.84 -11.96
CA THR A 164 -6.38 -10.25 -12.33
C THR A 164 -5.76 -10.39 -13.71
N GLY A 165 -5.13 -11.53 -13.97
CA GLY A 165 -4.70 -11.89 -15.32
C GLY A 165 -5.86 -12.17 -16.27
N GLU A 166 -5.52 -12.21 -17.55
CA GLU A 166 -6.43 -12.64 -18.61
C GLU A 166 -6.62 -14.16 -18.59
N CYS A 167 -7.77 -14.62 -19.05
CA CYS A 167 -8.08 -16.03 -19.15
C CYS A 167 -7.72 -16.56 -20.55
#